data_281322e4831aa1ef4d73fe3f5bf7ee8f
#
_entry.id   281322e4831aa1ef4d73fe3f5bf7ee8f
#
_cell.length_a   1.000
_cell.length_b   1.000
_cell.length_c   1.000
_cell.angle_alpha   90.00
_cell.angle_beta   90.00
_cell.angle_gamma   90.00
#
_symmetry.space_group_name_H-M   'P 1'
#
loop_
_entity.id
_entity.type
_entity.pdbx_description
1 polymer ?
#
loop_
_entity_poly.entity_id
_entity_poly.type
_entity_poly.pdbx_seq_one_letter_code
_entity_poly.pdbx_strand_id
1 'polypeptide(L)'
;IQAFEPILVEGKAIQVHPLVCEAFNADFDGDQMAVHVPLSAEAQAEARVLMLSTNNVLSPASGNPIVSPSQDMVIGLYYITECHDDLESASLNFVDFNEAQIAYESGHIGLQTPINVRVGDLAGSSEMHSELKGRFSELITEEPVDGTKLMKTTLGRMHFNSILPEDFPYVQASVRKPEMKKIISEVIERYNKAELRIFLDSMKSVGFKYGAKAGLTVAMNDVKTPPSKNQILEKYENEAEKVEKLYKDDIITETERKQKIIEIWNEATDQVQYAMSAELESEKFNPVDMMVKSGARGNMMQVRQLAGMRGLVANPKGDIIERPIKSNFREGMSVLEYFISTHGARKGLADTALRTADSGYLTRRLVDVAAGIVVKDLGDENIDWRGTTKKVMHDGKVSRYLHSTLYGRVLSEDVKVDKKIVELDDGTKLSK
;
A
#
# COMPACT_ATOMS: atom_id res chain seq x y z
N ILE A 1 -12.09 -20.60 -2.21
CA ILE A 1 -12.56 -21.24 -3.45
C ILE A 1 -13.31 -20.21 -4.27
N GLN A 2 -13.00 -20.11 -5.57
CA GLN A 2 -13.71 -19.22 -6.51
C GLN A 2 -14.03 -19.98 -7.79
N ALA A 3 -15.09 -19.58 -8.47
CA ALA A 3 -15.45 -20.11 -9.77
C ALA A 3 -14.90 -19.22 -10.89
N PHE A 4 -14.50 -19.87 -11.98
CA PHE A 4 -13.99 -19.23 -13.19
C PHE A 4 -14.60 -19.86 -14.41
N GLU A 5 -14.77 -19.10 -15.47
CA GLU A 5 -15.06 -19.64 -16.80
C GLU A 5 -13.74 -20.04 -17.48
N PRO A 6 -13.61 -21.28 -17.97
CA PRO A 6 -12.36 -21.75 -18.52
C PRO A 6 -12.11 -21.19 -19.93
N ILE A 7 -10.87 -20.85 -20.20
CA ILE A 7 -10.35 -20.48 -21.52
C ILE A 7 -9.26 -21.48 -21.89
N LEU A 8 -9.34 -22.05 -23.09
CA LEU A 8 -8.33 -22.96 -23.58
C LEU A 8 -7.04 -22.21 -23.93
N VAL A 9 -5.94 -22.69 -23.38
CA VAL A 9 -4.60 -22.13 -23.60
C VAL A 9 -3.63 -23.26 -23.94
N GLU A 10 -2.59 -22.97 -24.68
CA GLU A 10 -1.50 -23.90 -24.94
C GLU A 10 -0.59 -24.02 -23.72
N GLY A 11 -0.06 -25.20 -23.46
CA GLY A 11 0.85 -25.48 -22.35
C GLY A 11 0.30 -26.50 -21.35
N LYS A 12 1.08 -26.78 -20.30
CA LYS A 12 0.77 -27.78 -19.26
C LYS A 12 0.44 -27.15 -17.90
N ALA A 13 0.45 -25.82 -17.81
CA ALA A 13 0.19 -25.09 -16.57
C ALA A 13 -1.17 -24.38 -16.63
N ILE A 14 -1.84 -24.31 -15.48
CA ILE A 14 -3.06 -23.50 -15.32
C ILE A 14 -2.65 -22.05 -15.25
N GLN A 15 -3.23 -21.20 -16.09
CA GLN A 15 -3.06 -19.76 -16.04
C GLN A 15 -4.15 -19.13 -15.18
N VAL A 16 -3.74 -18.32 -14.21
CA VAL A 16 -4.64 -17.65 -13.27
C VAL A 16 -4.58 -16.15 -13.48
N HIS A 17 -5.74 -15.47 -13.43
CA HIS A 17 -5.79 -14.03 -13.58
C HIS A 17 -5.01 -13.32 -12.44
N PRO A 18 -4.09 -12.41 -12.73
CA PRO A 18 -3.22 -11.80 -11.71
C PRO A 18 -3.95 -11.12 -10.55
N LEU A 19 -5.10 -10.51 -10.82
CA LEU A 19 -5.87 -9.79 -9.78
C LEU A 19 -6.50 -10.69 -8.71
N VAL A 20 -6.60 -12.02 -8.93
CA VAL A 20 -7.09 -12.95 -7.91
C VAL A 20 -5.97 -13.58 -7.08
N CYS A 21 -4.72 -13.34 -7.42
CA CYS A 21 -3.57 -13.90 -6.68
C CYS A 21 -3.54 -13.46 -5.21
N GLU A 22 -3.93 -12.21 -4.90
CA GLU A 22 -4.01 -11.74 -3.50
C GLU A 22 -5.06 -12.53 -2.72
N ALA A 23 -6.22 -12.82 -3.33
CA ALA A 23 -7.30 -13.60 -2.70
C ALA A 23 -6.90 -15.06 -2.43
N PHE A 24 -6.15 -15.68 -3.33
CA PHE A 24 -5.66 -17.04 -3.17
C PHE A 24 -4.35 -17.11 -2.36
N ASN A 25 -3.72 -15.98 -2.07
CA ASN A 25 -2.35 -15.90 -1.57
C ASN A 25 -1.40 -16.77 -2.40
N ALA A 26 -1.57 -16.70 -3.72
CA ALA A 26 -0.84 -17.50 -4.69
C ALA A 26 0.24 -16.67 -5.39
N ASP A 27 1.38 -17.31 -5.63
CA ASP A 27 2.40 -16.83 -6.53
C ASP A 27 2.73 -17.91 -7.59
N PHE A 28 3.66 -17.63 -8.49
CA PHE A 28 3.96 -18.51 -9.62
C PHE A 28 5.33 -19.20 -9.46
N ASP A 29 5.73 -19.50 -8.24
CA ASP A 29 6.99 -20.17 -7.91
C ASP A 29 6.88 -21.71 -7.87
N GLY A 30 5.71 -22.24 -8.21
CA GLY A 30 5.42 -23.69 -8.21
C GLY A 30 4.18 -24.07 -7.40
N ASP A 31 3.37 -23.08 -7.02
CA ASP A 31 2.11 -23.32 -6.31
C ASP A 31 1.20 -24.26 -7.10
N GLN A 32 0.46 -25.11 -6.38
CA GLN A 32 -0.51 -26.04 -6.94
C GLN A 32 -1.92 -25.68 -6.47
N MET A 33 -2.91 -25.89 -7.34
CA MET A 33 -4.32 -25.70 -7.05
C MET A 33 -5.13 -26.93 -7.46
N ALA A 34 -6.18 -27.24 -6.70
CA ALA A 34 -7.15 -28.24 -7.08
C ALA A 34 -8.25 -27.60 -7.93
N VAL A 35 -8.67 -28.33 -8.97
CA VAL A 35 -9.77 -27.92 -9.85
C VAL A 35 -10.95 -28.86 -9.65
N HIS A 36 -12.14 -28.31 -9.43
CA HIS A 36 -13.38 -29.03 -9.26
C HIS A 36 -14.37 -28.62 -10.37
N VAL A 37 -15.08 -29.58 -10.93
CA VAL A 37 -16.08 -29.32 -11.95
C VAL A 37 -17.48 -29.60 -11.35
N PRO A 38 -18.38 -28.58 -11.31
CA PRO A 38 -19.74 -28.78 -10.83
C PRO A 38 -20.51 -29.63 -11.82
N LEU A 39 -21.11 -30.75 -11.36
CA LEU A 39 -21.78 -31.73 -12.22
C LEU A 39 -23.30 -31.53 -12.32
N SER A 40 -23.96 -31.08 -11.26
CA SER A 40 -25.40 -30.83 -11.28
C SER A 40 -25.75 -29.41 -11.71
N ALA A 41 -26.98 -29.21 -12.19
CA ALA A 41 -27.47 -27.90 -12.59
C ALA A 41 -27.52 -26.91 -11.41
N GLU A 42 -27.90 -27.42 -10.23
CA GLU A 42 -27.92 -26.64 -8.99
C GLU A 42 -26.50 -26.18 -8.61
N ALA A 43 -25.52 -27.09 -8.64
CA ALA A 43 -24.14 -26.77 -8.33
C ALA A 43 -23.56 -25.76 -9.34
N GLN A 44 -23.91 -25.85 -10.62
CA GLN A 44 -23.52 -24.89 -11.64
C GLN A 44 -24.14 -23.50 -11.39
N ALA A 45 -25.41 -23.46 -10.99
CA ALA A 45 -26.09 -22.19 -10.65
C ALA A 45 -25.47 -21.56 -9.42
N GLU A 46 -25.19 -22.31 -8.35
CA GLU A 46 -24.51 -21.81 -7.15
C GLU A 46 -23.10 -21.32 -7.48
N ALA A 47 -22.33 -22.03 -8.27
CA ALA A 47 -21.00 -21.60 -8.70
C ALA A 47 -21.02 -20.27 -9.44
N ARG A 48 -21.99 -20.05 -10.33
CA ARG A 48 -22.15 -18.80 -11.08
C ARG A 48 -22.64 -17.63 -10.22
N VAL A 49 -23.60 -17.87 -9.34
CA VAL A 49 -24.22 -16.80 -8.55
C VAL A 49 -23.37 -16.42 -7.33
N LEU A 50 -22.84 -17.42 -6.60
CA LEU A 50 -22.17 -17.20 -5.32
C LEU A 50 -20.65 -17.20 -5.41
N MET A 51 -20.06 -18.03 -6.29
CA MET A 51 -18.63 -18.31 -6.27
C MET A 51 -17.84 -17.61 -7.38
N LEU A 52 -18.49 -17.03 -8.38
CA LEU A 52 -17.79 -16.40 -9.50
C LEU A 52 -16.84 -15.31 -8.99
N SER A 53 -15.61 -15.27 -9.49
CA SER A 53 -14.57 -14.34 -9.03
C SER A 53 -14.99 -12.86 -9.15
N THR A 54 -15.78 -12.53 -10.16
CA THR A 54 -16.34 -11.18 -10.37
C THR A 54 -17.40 -10.78 -9.33
N ASN A 55 -17.97 -11.74 -8.61
CA ASN A 55 -18.91 -11.50 -7.52
C ASN A 55 -18.22 -11.43 -6.15
N ASN A 56 -16.98 -11.90 -6.06
CA ASN A 56 -16.21 -11.98 -4.81
C ASN A 56 -15.01 -11.01 -4.83
N VAL A 57 -15.29 -9.76 -5.09
CA VAL A 57 -14.27 -8.69 -5.15
C VAL A 57 -13.95 -8.08 -3.79
N LEU A 58 -14.84 -8.25 -2.82
CA LEU A 58 -14.70 -7.74 -1.45
C LEU A 58 -14.29 -8.86 -0.49
N SER A 59 -13.46 -8.54 0.49
CA SER A 59 -13.11 -9.45 1.57
C SER A 59 -14.28 -9.65 2.52
N PRO A 60 -14.72 -10.89 2.80
CA PRO A 60 -15.79 -11.15 3.76
C PRO A 60 -15.39 -10.79 5.21
N ALA A 61 -14.09 -10.66 5.49
CA ALA A 61 -13.60 -10.32 6.83
C ALA A 61 -13.72 -8.83 7.16
N SER A 62 -13.49 -7.94 6.17
CA SER A 62 -13.40 -6.49 6.41
C SER A 62 -14.21 -5.64 5.43
N GLY A 63 -14.76 -6.21 4.36
CA GLY A 63 -15.42 -5.45 3.30
C GLY A 63 -14.47 -4.68 2.38
N ASN A 64 -13.17 -4.71 2.62
CA ASN A 64 -12.19 -4.06 1.74
C ASN A 64 -12.02 -4.83 0.43
N PRO A 65 -11.68 -4.17 -0.68
CA PRO A 65 -11.34 -4.83 -1.92
C PRO A 65 -10.19 -5.83 -1.74
N ILE A 66 -10.42 -7.08 -2.13
CA ILE A 66 -9.39 -8.11 -2.19
C ILE A 66 -8.76 -8.20 -3.57
N VAL A 67 -9.48 -7.75 -4.59
CA VAL A 67 -9.01 -7.65 -5.96
C VAL A 67 -8.31 -6.32 -6.12
N SER A 68 -6.97 -6.34 -6.12
CA SER A 68 -6.17 -5.12 -6.28
C SER A 68 -4.91 -5.41 -7.11
N PRO A 69 -4.40 -4.42 -7.86
CA PRO A 69 -3.15 -4.57 -8.58
C PRO A 69 -1.99 -4.79 -7.60
N SER A 70 -0.99 -5.54 -8.04
CA SER A 70 0.20 -5.87 -7.27
C SER A 70 1.46 -5.77 -8.14
N GLN A 71 2.61 -5.65 -7.48
CA GLN A 71 3.93 -5.70 -8.12
C GLN A 71 4.03 -4.85 -9.39
N ASP A 72 4.28 -5.45 -10.56
CA ASP A 72 4.53 -4.75 -11.82
C ASP A 72 3.34 -3.90 -12.29
N MET A 73 2.11 -4.32 -12.00
CA MET A 73 0.93 -3.49 -12.29
C MET A 73 0.95 -2.19 -11.50
N VAL A 74 1.30 -2.26 -10.20
CA VAL A 74 1.41 -1.07 -9.35
C VAL A 74 2.51 -0.15 -9.83
N ILE A 75 3.69 -0.69 -10.16
CA ILE A 75 4.81 0.09 -10.68
C ILE A 75 4.43 0.78 -11.98
N GLY A 76 3.79 0.07 -12.91
CA GLY A 76 3.39 0.65 -14.19
C GLY A 76 2.38 1.78 -14.04
N LEU A 77 1.37 1.62 -13.18
CA LEU A 77 0.37 2.66 -12.89
C LEU A 77 0.99 3.85 -12.15
N TYR A 78 1.88 3.61 -11.20
CA TYR A 78 2.63 4.66 -10.52
C TYR A 78 3.50 5.43 -11.51
N TYR A 79 4.25 4.73 -12.35
CA TYR A 79 5.13 5.34 -13.36
C TYR A 79 4.41 6.30 -14.30
N ILE A 80 3.22 5.96 -14.79
CA ILE A 80 2.46 6.86 -15.68
C ILE A 80 1.80 8.02 -14.96
N THR A 81 1.52 7.88 -13.67
CA THR A 81 0.87 8.95 -12.89
C THR A 81 1.85 9.89 -12.19
N GLU A 82 3.12 9.51 -12.13
CA GLU A 82 4.20 10.37 -11.61
C GLU A 82 4.47 11.53 -12.57
N CYS A 83 4.97 12.64 -12.04
CA CYS A 83 5.31 13.82 -12.80
C CYS A 83 6.81 14.09 -12.72
N HIS A 84 7.44 14.38 -13.85
CA HIS A 84 8.89 14.61 -13.89
C HIS A 84 9.28 15.96 -13.28
N ASP A 85 8.50 16.98 -13.55
CA ASP A 85 8.68 18.35 -13.05
C ASP A 85 7.40 18.84 -12.37
N ASP A 86 7.46 20.00 -11.73
CA ASP A 86 6.27 20.61 -11.17
C ASP A 86 5.25 20.94 -12.27
N LEU A 87 3.98 20.68 -12.01
CA LEU A 87 2.91 20.95 -12.98
C LEU A 87 2.87 22.43 -13.39
N GLU A 88 3.36 23.33 -12.52
CA GLU A 88 3.46 24.76 -12.81
C GLU A 88 4.43 25.07 -13.97
N SER A 89 5.37 24.17 -14.28
CA SER A 89 6.35 24.33 -15.37
C SER A 89 5.76 23.99 -16.75
N ALA A 90 4.48 23.61 -16.84
CA ALA A 90 3.82 23.24 -18.09
C ALA A 90 3.81 24.40 -19.09
N SER A 91 4.47 24.22 -20.23
CA SER A 91 4.61 25.25 -21.27
C SER A 91 3.91 24.91 -22.60
N LEU A 92 3.63 23.61 -22.82
CA LEU A 92 3.00 23.13 -24.05
C LEU A 92 1.49 22.98 -23.86
N ASN A 93 0.73 23.48 -24.85
CA ASN A 93 -0.72 23.44 -24.82
C ASN A 93 -1.25 22.48 -25.88
N PHE A 94 -2.18 21.62 -25.52
CA PHE A 94 -2.84 20.64 -26.38
C PHE A 94 -4.35 20.80 -26.31
N VAL A 95 -5.03 20.51 -27.43
CA VAL A 95 -6.48 20.61 -27.50
C VAL A 95 -7.14 19.41 -26.81
N ASP A 96 -6.63 18.22 -27.06
CA ASP A 96 -7.20 16.98 -26.51
C ASP A 96 -6.12 15.90 -26.24
N PHE A 97 -6.60 14.75 -25.79
CA PHE A 97 -5.76 13.57 -25.55
C PHE A 97 -5.06 13.06 -26.82
N ASN A 98 -5.74 13.08 -27.96
CA ASN A 98 -5.21 12.53 -29.20
C ASN A 98 -4.04 13.37 -29.72
N GLU A 99 -4.14 14.70 -29.64
CA GLU A 99 -3.05 15.60 -30.01
C GLU A 99 -1.81 15.38 -29.12
N ALA A 100 -2.00 15.29 -27.82
CA ALA A 100 -0.93 14.98 -26.88
C ALA A 100 -0.31 13.59 -27.14
N GLN A 101 -1.12 12.60 -27.52
CA GLN A 101 -0.65 11.27 -27.88
C GLN A 101 0.22 11.28 -29.14
N ILE A 102 -0.19 12.03 -30.17
CA ILE A 102 0.59 12.20 -31.42
C ILE A 102 1.94 12.88 -31.12
N ALA A 103 1.94 13.91 -30.26
CA ALA A 103 3.16 14.57 -29.83
C ALA A 103 4.13 13.63 -29.08
N TYR A 104 3.58 12.73 -28.27
CA TYR A 104 4.36 11.68 -27.60
C TYR A 104 4.95 10.67 -28.61
N GLU A 105 4.14 10.18 -29.54
CA GLU A 105 4.59 9.23 -30.55
C GLU A 105 5.63 9.83 -31.50
N SER A 106 5.57 11.15 -31.72
CA SER A 106 6.56 11.92 -32.46
C SER A 106 7.82 12.26 -31.64
N GLY A 107 7.87 11.91 -30.34
CA GLY A 107 9.02 12.13 -29.46
C GLY A 107 9.17 13.58 -28.97
N HIS A 108 8.16 14.43 -29.09
CA HIS A 108 8.19 15.82 -28.62
C HIS A 108 7.95 15.96 -27.13
N ILE A 109 7.20 15.04 -26.53
CA ILE A 109 6.90 15.02 -25.09
C ILE A 109 7.11 13.61 -24.52
N GLY A 110 7.38 13.52 -23.22
CA GLY A 110 7.38 12.28 -22.45
C GLY A 110 6.03 12.03 -21.78
N LEU A 111 5.85 10.83 -21.21
CA LEU A 111 4.63 10.48 -20.46
C LEU A 111 4.45 11.33 -19.19
N GLN A 112 5.56 11.71 -18.55
CA GLN A 112 5.61 12.45 -17.29
C GLN A 112 5.84 13.95 -17.48
N THR A 113 5.96 14.43 -18.72
CA THR A 113 6.18 15.85 -19.00
C THR A 113 4.92 16.65 -18.68
N PRO A 114 5.03 17.74 -17.89
CA PRO A 114 3.91 18.63 -17.63
C PRO A 114 3.39 19.29 -18.91
N ILE A 115 2.10 19.21 -19.13
CA ILE A 115 1.40 19.78 -20.29
C ILE A 115 0.11 20.48 -19.85
N ASN A 116 -0.35 21.42 -20.64
CA ASN A 116 -1.66 22.02 -20.50
C ASN A 116 -2.61 21.42 -21.54
N VAL A 117 -3.72 20.88 -21.10
CA VAL A 117 -4.72 20.29 -21.99
C VAL A 117 -6.03 21.03 -21.83
N ARG A 118 -6.68 21.34 -22.93
CA ARG A 118 -8.02 21.92 -22.91
C ARG A 118 -8.98 20.83 -22.41
N VAL A 119 -9.60 21.12 -21.32
CA VAL A 119 -10.62 20.25 -20.76
C VAL A 119 -11.93 20.65 -21.41
N GLY A 120 -12.54 19.74 -22.20
CA GLY A 120 -13.96 19.73 -22.42
C GLY A 120 -14.65 19.45 -21.08
N ASP A 121 -15.95 19.25 -21.09
CA ASP A 121 -16.64 18.87 -19.84
C ASP A 121 -15.93 17.69 -19.20
N LEU A 122 -15.16 17.98 -18.13
CA LEU A 122 -14.57 16.93 -17.31
C LEU A 122 -15.70 16.06 -16.82
N ALA A 123 -15.70 14.83 -17.22
CA ALA A 123 -16.69 13.86 -16.84
C ALA A 123 -16.84 13.84 -15.31
N GLY A 124 -18.05 13.90 -14.86
CA GLY A 124 -18.42 13.91 -13.46
C GLY A 124 -19.53 14.94 -13.20
N SER A 125 -20.66 14.48 -12.63
CA SER A 125 -21.67 15.40 -12.14
C SER A 125 -21.04 16.26 -11.04
N SER A 126 -21.42 17.53 -10.97
CA SER A 126 -20.93 18.46 -9.96
C SER A 126 -21.17 17.95 -8.52
N GLU A 127 -22.21 17.15 -8.31
CA GLU A 127 -22.53 16.52 -7.03
C GLU A 127 -21.54 15.40 -6.68
N MET A 128 -21.26 14.48 -7.62
CA MET A 128 -20.29 13.40 -7.42
C MET A 128 -18.89 13.97 -7.22
N HIS A 129 -18.51 14.98 -7.97
CA HIS A 129 -17.20 15.64 -7.84
C HIS A 129 -17.04 16.26 -6.44
N SER A 130 -18.05 16.99 -5.94
CA SER A 130 -17.99 17.62 -4.62
C SER A 130 -17.95 16.60 -3.47
N GLU A 131 -18.67 15.48 -3.60
CA GLU A 131 -18.69 14.40 -2.61
C GLU A 131 -17.35 13.64 -2.57
N LEU A 132 -16.82 13.30 -3.73
CA LEU A 132 -15.53 12.60 -3.81
C LEU A 132 -14.34 13.49 -3.47
N LYS A 133 -14.43 14.80 -3.75
CA LYS A 133 -13.42 15.78 -3.33
C LYS A 133 -13.28 15.82 -1.80
N GLY A 134 -14.37 15.69 -1.04
CA GLY A 134 -14.33 15.57 0.42
C GLY A 134 -13.58 14.32 0.90
N ARG A 135 -13.70 13.19 0.16
CA ARG A 135 -13.05 11.91 0.52
C ARG A 135 -11.62 11.76 -0.03
N PHE A 136 -11.31 12.42 -1.15
CA PHE A 136 -10.06 12.25 -1.91
C PHE A 136 -9.44 13.59 -2.31
N SER A 137 -9.43 14.55 -1.40
CA SER A 137 -8.94 15.91 -1.67
C SER A 137 -7.52 15.97 -2.27
N GLU A 138 -6.68 14.99 -1.95
CA GLU A 138 -5.30 14.90 -2.47
C GLU A 138 -5.23 14.30 -3.89
N LEU A 139 -6.25 13.56 -4.33
CA LEU A 139 -6.24 12.83 -5.59
C LEU A 139 -6.98 13.55 -6.71
N ILE A 140 -7.98 14.35 -6.38
CA ILE A 140 -8.91 14.95 -7.35
C ILE A 140 -8.55 16.42 -7.60
N THR A 141 -8.56 16.81 -8.86
CA THR A 141 -8.27 18.18 -9.31
C THR A 141 -9.32 19.16 -8.82
N GLU A 142 -8.92 20.39 -8.49
CA GLU A 142 -9.84 21.50 -8.42
C GLU A 142 -10.36 21.86 -9.82
N GLU A 143 -11.65 22.20 -9.93
CA GLU A 143 -12.16 22.76 -11.18
C GLU A 143 -11.32 23.99 -11.57
N PRO A 144 -10.99 24.17 -12.86
CA PRO A 144 -10.23 25.34 -13.28
C PRO A 144 -11.01 26.60 -12.92
N VAL A 145 -10.53 27.29 -11.89
CA VAL A 145 -10.99 28.63 -11.52
C VAL A 145 -10.52 29.56 -12.65
N ASP A 146 -11.31 30.41 -13.20
CA ASP A 146 -10.96 31.43 -14.19
C ASP A 146 -11.18 31.11 -15.67
N GLY A 147 -12.27 30.50 -16.07
CA GLY A 147 -12.67 30.60 -17.50
C GLY A 147 -11.63 30.15 -18.56
N THR A 148 -10.41 29.86 -18.16
CA THR A 148 -9.37 29.19 -18.95
C THR A 148 -9.59 27.70 -18.86
N LYS A 149 -10.19 27.12 -19.86
CA LYS A 149 -10.47 25.69 -20.01
C LYS A 149 -9.18 24.84 -20.17
N LEU A 150 -8.10 25.20 -19.50
CA LEU A 150 -6.82 24.50 -19.56
C LEU A 150 -6.51 23.88 -18.21
N MET A 151 -6.27 22.57 -18.21
CA MET A 151 -5.84 21.82 -17.04
C MET A 151 -4.37 21.46 -17.19
N LYS A 152 -3.57 21.69 -16.14
CA LYS A 152 -2.18 21.25 -16.05
C LYS A 152 -2.15 19.79 -15.66
N THR A 153 -1.58 18.94 -16.49
CA THR A 153 -1.53 17.49 -16.26
C THR A 153 -0.33 16.87 -16.97
N THR A 154 -0.29 15.53 -17.05
CA THR A 154 0.66 14.79 -17.88
C THR A 154 -0.07 13.80 -18.77
N LEU A 155 0.52 13.41 -19.90
CA LEU A 155 -0.06 12.43 -20.79
C LEU A 155 -0.29 11.08 -20.07
N GLY A 156 0.63 10.70 -19.19
CA GLY A 156 0.48 9.46 -18.41
C GLY A 156 -0.74 9.47 -17.49
N ARG A 157 -1.05 10.61 -16.84
CA ARG A 157 -2.29 10.77 -16.04
C ARG A 157 -3.53 10.72 -16.91
N MET A 158 -3.48 11.26 -18.11
CA MET A 158 -4.58 11.12 -19.08
C MET A 158 -4.82 9.67 -19.46
N HIS A 159 -3.78 8.88 -19.69
CA HIS A 159 -3.90 7.43 -19.90
C HIS A 159 -4.50 6.70 -18.70
N PHE A 160 -4.13 7.10 -17.48
CA PHE A 160 -4.75 6.53 -16.28
C PHE A 160 -6.24 6.88 -16.17
N ASN A 161 -6.58 8.13 -16.42
CA ASN A 161 -7.98 8.57 -16.35
C ASN A 161 -8.85 7.98 -17.49
N SER A 162 -8.28 7.65 -18.64
CA SER A 162 -9.03 7.01 -19.73
C SER A 162 -9.52 5.58 -19.43
N ILE A 163 -8.99 4.93 -18.37
CA ILE A 163 -9.46 3.61 -17.93
C ILE A 163 -10.53 3.69 -16.84
N LEU A 164 -10.70 4.86 -16.22
CA LEU A 164 -11.74 5.07 -15.23
C LEU A 164 -13.11 5.17 -15.92
N PRO A 165 -14.23 4.86 -15.22
CA PRO A 165 -15.57 5.11 -15.73
C PRO A 165 -15.75 6.59 -16.14
N GLU A 166 -16.58 6.85 -17.15
CA GLU A 166 -16.75 8.20 -17.73
C GLU A 166 -17.16 9.28 -16.73
N ASP A 167 -17.96 8.90 -15.74
CA ASP A 167 -18.45 9.83 -14.71
C ASP A 167 -17.49 9.97 -13.52
N PHE A 168 -16.36 9.24 -13.50
CA PHE A 168 -15.41 9.30 -12.37
C PHE A 168 -14.61 10.61 -12.44
N PRO A 169 -14.41 11.31 -11.31
CA PRO A 169 -13.62 12.54 -11.28
C PRO A 169 -12.17 12.32 -11.72
N TYR A 170 -11.60 13.34 -12.36
CA TYR A 170 -10.23 13.27 -12.85
C TYR A 170 -9.21 13.14 -11.71
N VAL A 171 -8.42 12.08 -11.76
CA VAL A 171 -7.34 11.82 -10.78
C VAL A 171 -6.07 12.52 -11.23
N GLN A 172 -5.60 13.47 -10.42
CA GLN A 172 -4.44 14.32 -10.74
C GLN A 172 -3.17 13.93 -9.98
N ALA A 173 -3.28 13.16 -8.91
CA ALA A 173 -2.13 12.76 -8.09
C ALA A 173 -1.43 11.50 -8.61
N SER A 174 -0.23 11.24 -8.08
CA SER A 174 0.48 9.98 -8.27
C SER A 174 -0.26 8.85 -7.57
N VAL A 175 -0.58 7.78 -8.29
CA VAL A 175 -1.42 6.69 -7.79
C VAL A 175 -0.55 5.56 -7.25
N ARG A 176 -0.45 5.47 -5.93
CA ARG A 176 0.22 4.38 -5.20
C ARG A 176 -0.77 3.26 -4.85
N LYS A 177 -0.28 2.16 -4.29
CA LYS A 177 -1.14 1.01 -3.92
C LYS A 177 -2.31 1.38 -2.98
N PRO A 178 -2.14 2.21 -1.93
CA PRO A 178 -3.26 2.64 -1.09
C PRO A 178 -4.31 3.45 -1.84
N GLU A 179 -3.89 4.39 -2.70
CA GLU A 179 -4.78 5.21 -3.51
C GLU A 179 -5.56 4.35 -4.52
N MET A 180 -4.91 3.36 -5.14
CA MET A 180 -5.58 2.39 -6.01
C MET A 180 -6.68 1.63 -5.28
N LYS A 181 -6.40 1.16 -4.04
CA LYS A 181 -7.42 0.47 -3.23
C LYS A 181 -8.61 1.36 -2.93
N LYS A 182 -8.40 2.65 -2.66
CA LYS A 182 -9.48 3.62 -2.45
C LYS A 182 -10.32 3.81 -3.72
N ILE A 183 -9.67 4.01 -4.87
CA ILE A 183 -10.36 4.15 -6.17
C ILE A 183 -11.19 2.89 -6.48
N ILE A 184 -10.62 1.70 -6.29
CA ILE A 184 -11.32 0.43 -6.51
C ILE A 184 -12.54 0.31 -5.58
N SER A 185 -12.42 0.68 -4.30
CA SER A 185 -13.55 0.67 -3.36
C SER A 185 -14.69 1.55 -3.86
N GLU A 186 -14.38 2.76 -4.32
CA GLU A 186 -15.39 3.70 -4.81
C GLU A 186 -16.07 3.20 -6.09
N VAL A 187 -15.28 2.61 -7.00
CA VAL A 187 -15.83 2.00 -8.22
C VAL A 187 -16.74 0.81 -7.89
N ILE A 188 -16.41 0.00 -6.90
CA ILE A 188 -17.26 -1.12 -6.46
C ILE A 188 -18.57 -0.62 -5.86
N GLU A 189 -18.56 0.49 -5.11
CA GLU A 189 -19.75 1.03 -4.46
C GLU A 189 -20.73 1.69 -5.45
N ARG A 190 -20.22 2.36 -6.49
CA ARG A 190 -21.02 3.21 -7.38
C ARG A 190 -21.40 2.58 -8.70
N TYR A 191 -20.57 1.71 -9.23
CA TYR A 191 -20.72 1.19 -10.59
C TYR A 191 -21.16 -0.28 -10.61
N ASN A 192 -21.72 -0.67 -11.75
CA ASN A 192 -22.17 -2.04 -11.92
C ASN A 192 -20.99 -3.01 -12.12
N LYS A 193 -21.26 -4.32 -11.94
CA LYS A 193 -20.23 -5.36 -12.05
C LYS A 193 -19.59 -5.46 -13.45
N ALA A 194 -20.28 -5.06 -14.50
CA ALA A 194 -19.75 -5.12 -15.86
C ALA A 194 -18.71 -4.01 -16.07
N GLU A 195 -19.01 -2.78 -15.63
CA GLU A 195 -18.08 -1.65 -15.65
C GLU A 195 -16.88 -1.90 -14.76
N LEU A 196 -17.09 -2.40 -13.54
CA LEU A 196 -16.02 -2.81 -12.64
C LEU A 196 -15.06 -3.81 -13.29
N ARG A 197 -15.57 -4.83 -14.00
CA ARG A 197 -14.73 -5.80 -14.70
C ARG A 197 -13.88 -5.14 -15.77
N ILE A 198 -14.50 -4.28 -16.60
CA ILE A 198 -13.79 -3.56 -17.68
C ILE A 198 -12.69 -2.68 -17.07
N PHE A 199 -13.00 -1.96 -16.00
CA PHE A 199 -12.04 -1.11 -15.29
C PHE A 199 -10.86 -1.91 -14.75
N LEU A 200 -11.09 -3.03 -14.05
CA LEU A 200 -10.04 -3.87 -13.48
C LEU A 200 -9.15 -4.51 -14.56
N ASP A 201 -9.75 -5.00 -15.66
CA ASP A 201 -9.00 -5.57 -16.78
C ASP A 201 -8.18 -4.50 -17.52
N SER A 202 -8.73 -3.31 -17.69
CA SER A 202 -8.03 -2.16 -18.29
C SER A 202 -6.86 -1.72 -17.40
N MET A 203 -7.08 -1.62 -16.09
CA MET A 203 -6.05 -1.28 -15.11
C MET A 203 -4.88 -2.28 -15.14
N LYS A 204 -5.19 -3.59 -15.14
CA LYS A 204 -4.18 -4.64 -15.31
C LYS A 204 -3.39 -4.46 -16.60
N SER A 205 -4.09 -4.26 -17.72
CA SER A 205 -3.45 -4.17 -19.05
C SER A 205 -2.57 -2.93 -19.19
N VAL A 206 -3.03 -1.78 -18.71
CA VAL A 206 -2.27 -0.53 -18.67
C VAL A 206 -1.09 -0.65 -17.73
N GLY A 207 -1.29 -1.21 -16.53
CA GLY A 207 -0.21 -1.43 -15.56
C GLY A 207 0.93 -2.27 -16.15
N PHE A 208 0.65 -3.42 -16.74
CA PHE A 208 1.66 -4.25 -17.38
C PHE A 208 2.30 -3.59 -18.60
N LYS A 209 1.50 -2.94 -19.46
CA LYS A 209 2.02 -2.26 -20.66
C LYS A 209 3.06 -1.19 -20.31
N TYR A 210 2.73 -0.34 -19.34
CA TYR A 210 3.61 0.75 -18.97
C TYR A 210 4.71 0.32 -17.99
N GLY A 211 4.48 -0.69 -17.18
CA GLY A 211 5.54 -1.33 -16.39
C GLY A 211 6.64 -1.91 -17.27
N ALA A 212 6.24 -2.61 -18.35
CA ALA A 212 7.20 -3.11 -19.34
C ALA A 212 7.90 -1.98 -20.12
N LYS A 213 7.16 -0.93 -20.53
CA LYS A 213 7.75 0.21 -21.23
C LYS A 213 8.70 1.05 -20.37
N ALA A 214 8.44 1.14 -19.05
CA ALA A 214 9.31 1.82 -18.11
C ALA A 214 10.71 1.20 -18.05
N GLY A 215 10.82 -0.12 -18.29
CA GLY A 215 12.11 -0.83 -18.33
C GLY A 215 12.89 -0.72 -17.04
N LEU A 216 12.20 -0.69 -15.87
CA LEU A 216 12.83 -0.49 -14.58
C LEU A 216 13.81 -1.62 -14.27
N THR A 217 15.06 -1.25 -14.04
CA THR A 217 16.15 -2.16 -13.71
C THR A 217 16.80 -1.68 -12.42
N VAL A 218 17.01 -2.58 -11.46
CA VAL A 218 17.69 -2.28 -10.21
C VAL A 218 19.16 -2.65 -10.31
N ALA A 219 20.03 -1.68 -10.12
CA ALA A 219 21.48 -1.84 -10.07
C ALA A 219 22.02 -1.49 -8.68
N MET A 220 23.23 -1.97 -8.36
CA MET A 220 23.89 -1.64 -7.09
C MET A 220 24.16 -0.13 -6.93
N ASN A 221 24.23 0.61 -8.03
CA ASN A 221 24.44 2.06 -8.02
C ASN A 221 23.18 2.86 -7.65
N ASP A 222 21.99 2.28 -7.80
CA ASP A 222 20.71 2.93 -7.47
C ASP A 222 20.49 2.99 -5.96
N VAL A 223 21.21 2.15 -5.22
CA VAL A 223 21.19 2.11 -3.75
C VAL A 223 22.38 2.92 -3.23
N LYS A 224 22.22 4.23 -3.05
CA LYS A 224 23.31 5.11 -2.58
C LYS A 224 23.36 5.18 -1.07
N THR A 225 24.58 5.08 -0.54
CA THR A 225 24.83 5.38 0.87
C THR A 225 24.94 6.89 1.06
N PRO A 226 24.19 7.51 1.98
CA PRO A 226 24.25 8.95 2.17
C PRO A 226 25.66 9.40 2.60
N PRO A 227 26.23 10.44 1.98
CA PRO A 227 27.59 10.90 2.27
C PRO A 227 27.74 11.41 3.72
N SER A 228 26.66 11.85 4.32
CA SER A 228 26.61 12.30 5.72
C SER A 228 26.65 11.17 6.76
N LYS A 229 26.53 9.90 6.35
CA LYS A 229 26.48 8.73 7.25
C LYS A 229 27.62 8.73 8.26
N ASN A 230 28.86 8.89 7.80
CA ASN A 230 30.03 8.81 8.69
C ASN A 230 30.04 9.93 9.74
N GLN A 231 29.64 11.14 9.37
CA GLN A 231 29.54 12.26 10.30
C GLN A 231 28.45 12.02 11.37
N ILE A 232 27.32 11.47 10.96
CA ILE A 232 26.24 11.10 11.88
C ILE A 232 26.74 10.03 12.85
N LEU A 233 27.37 8.98 12.36
CA LEU A 233 27.88 7.89 13.19
C LEU A 233 28.92 8.38 14.21
N GLU A 234 29.87 9.21 13.78
CA GLU A 234 30.90 9.76 14.67
C GLU A 234 30.30 10.60 15.81
N LYS A 235 29.27 11.42 15.51
CA LYS A 235 28.54 12.17 16.53
C LYS A 235 27.96 11.23 17.61
N TYR A 236 27.22 10.20 17.21
CA TYR A 236 26.55 9.29 18.15
C TYR A 236 27.55 8.33 18.85
N GLU A 237 28.69 8.01 18.25
CA GLU A 237 29.79 7.31 18.89
C GLU A 237 30.34 8.13 20.06
N ASN A 238 30.58 9.40 19.85
CA ASN A 238 31.05 10.30 20.93
C ASN A 238 30.03 10.44 22.06
N GLU A 239 28.73 10.39 21.76
CA GLU A 239 27.65 10.38 22.76
C GLU A 239 27.62 9.06 23.53
N ALA A 240 27.75 7.93 22.87
CA ALA A 240 27.82 6.61 23.50
C ALA A 240 29.05 6.48 24.41
N GLU A 241 30.21 6.99 23.99
CA GLU A 241 31.42 7.01 24.82
C GLU A 241 31.26 7.84 26.11
N LYS A 242 30.51 8.96 26.06
CA LYS A 242 30.19 9.74 27.27
C LYS A 242 29.35 8.93 28.25
N VAL A 243 28.36 8.18 27.75
CA VAL A 243 27.54 7.31 28.60
C VAL A 243 28.39 6.20 29.22
N GLU A 244 29.31 5.62 28.44
CA GLU A 244 30.26 4.63 28.97
C GLU A 244 31.21 5.18 30.05
N LYS A 245 31.65 6.44 29.91
CA LYS A 245 32.45 7.14 30.94
C LYS A 245 31.65 7.35 32.23
N LEU A 246 30.39 7.80 32.10
CA LEU A 246 29.51 7.97 33.26
C LEU A 246 29.26 6.67 34.03
N TYR A 247 29.20 5.54 33.30
CA TYR A 247 29.11 4.23 33.93
C TYR A 247 30.42 3.80 34.64
N LYS A 248 31.58 4.06 34.01
CA LYS A 248 32.89 3.78 34.61
C LYS A 248 33.16 4.65 35.85
N ASP A 249 32.56 5.80 35.92
CA ASP A 249 32.62 6.74 37.05
C ASP A 249 31.57 6.41 38.15
N ASP A 250 30.87 5.27 38.02
CA ASP A 250 29.80 4.78 38.91
C ASP A 250 28.63 5.76 39.11
N ILE A 251 28.38 6.66 38.15
CA ILE A 251 27.30 7.66 38.21
C ILE A 251 25.96 7.06 37.79
N ILE A 252 25.96 6.07 36.89
CA ILE A 252 24.76 5.42 36.36
C ILE A 252 24.82 3.91 36.55
N THR A 253 23.65 3.29 36.68
CA THR A 253 23.52 1.83 36.80
C THR A 253 23.72 1.13 35.45
N GLU A 254 24.00 -0.18 35.47
CA GLU A 254 24.14 -0.98 34.24
C GLU A 254 22.86 -0.96 33.39
N THR A 255 21.70 -0.99 34.03
CA THR A 255 20.40 -0.95 33.34
C THR A 255 20.15 0.39 32.65
N GLU A 256 20.49 1.49 33.31
CA GLU A 256 20.40 2.84 32.74
C GLU A 256 21.40 3.04 31.59
N ARG A 257 22.62 2.51 31.74
CA ARG A 257 23.61 2.53 30.66
C ARG A 257 23.09 1.83 29.42
N LYS A 258 22.58 0.59 29.57
CA LYS A 258 22.00 -0.20 28.47
C LYS A 258 20.87 0.56 27.79
N GLN A 259 19.94 1.09 28.55
CA GLN A 259 18.82 1.84 28.01
C GLN A 259 19.26 3.06 27.22
N LYS A 260 20.18 3.86 27.78
CA LYS A 260 20.70 5.06 27.11
C LYS A 260 21.46 4.72 25.81
N ILE A 261 22.25 3.66 25.81
CA ILE A 261 22.96 3.21 24.61
C ILE A 261 21.97 2.76 23.52
N ILE A 262 20.92 2.05 23.89
CA ILE A 262 19.86 1.64 22.94
C ILE A 262 19.15 2.87 22.38
N GLU A 263 18.82 3.85 23.18
CA GLU A 263 18.17 5.09 22.76
C GLU A 263 19.06 5.89 21.77
N ILE A 264 20.34 6.06 22.09
CA ILE A 264 21.33 6.74 21.23
C ILE A 264 21.43 6.05 19.86
N TRP A 265 21.53 4.72 19.83
CA TRP A 265 21.67 4.01 18.56
C TRP A 265 20.38 3.90 17.76
N ASN A 266 19.23 3.92 18.41
CA ASN A 266 17.94 4.04 17.71
C ASN A 266 17.83 5.42 17.04
N GLU A 267 18.15 6.48 17.75
CA GLU A 267 18.15 7.84 17.19
C GLU A 267 19.16 7.97 16.04
N ALA A 268 20.37 7.43 16.20
CA ALA A 268 21.36 7.37 15.12
C ALA A 268 20.83 6.65 13.88
N THR A 269 20.13 5.53 14.09
CA THR A 269 19.52 4.75 13.01
C THR A 269 18.44 5.54 12.28
N ASP A 270 17.62 6.28 13.00
CA ASP A 270 16.56 7.13 12.43
C ASP A 270 17.14 8.31 11.66
N GLN A 271 18.20 8.95 12.17
CA GLN A 271 18.90 10.04 11.46
C GLN A 271 19.56 9.56 10.16
N VAL A 272 20.18 8.37 10.17
CA VAL A 272 20.74 7.77 8.96
C VAL A 272 19.62 7.43 7.96
N GLN A 273 18.48 6.93 8.43
CA GLN A 273 17.32 6.67 7.58
C GLN A 273 16.77 7.94 6.94
N TYR A 274 16.67 9.01 7.71
CA TYR A 274 16.21 10.31 7.21
C TYR A 274 17.15 10.86 6.13
N ALA A 275 18.46 10.84 6.40
CA ALA A 275 19.47 11.29 5.42
C ALA A 275 19.43 10.44 4.13
N MET A 276 19.22 9.12 4.26
CA MET A 276 19.08 8.23 3.12
C MET A 276 17.80 8.51 2.32
N SER A 277 16.68 8.77 2.99
CA SER A 277 15.43 9.11 2.31
C SER A 277 15.56 10.39 1.49
N ALA A 278 16.21 11.41 2.06
CA ALA A 278 16.47 12.67 1.37
C ALA A 278 17.39 12.47 0.13
N GLU A 279 18.39 11.60 0.23
CA GLU A 279 19.27 11.29 -0.90
C GLU A 279 18.52 10.55 -2.02
N LEU A 280 17.66 9.57 -1.67
CA LEU A 280 16.84 8.86 -2.65
C LEU A 280 15.84 9.80 -3.35
N GLU A 281 15.26 10.74 -2.62
CA GLU A 281 14.32 11.73 -3.15
C GLU A 281 14.98 12.75 -4.09
N SER A 282 16.28 12.99 -3.91
CA SER A 282 17.03 13.90 -4.79
C SER A 282 17.15 13.36 -6.23
N GLU A 283 17.06 12.06 -6.41
CA GLU A 283 17.09 11.39 -7.71
C GLU A 283 15.67 11.05 -8.19
N LYS A 284 15.17 11.84 -9.12
CA LYS A 284 13.89 11.55 -9.77
C LYS A 284 13.98 10.21 -10.52
N PHE A 285 12.95 9.39 -10.39
CA PHE A 285 12.84 8.07 -11.05
C PHE A 285 13.90 7.04 -10.66
N ASN A 286 14.46 7.13 -9.43
CA ASN A 286 15.27 6.04 -8.91
C ASN A 286 14.40 4.76 -8.80
N PRO A 287 14.80 3.63 -9.41
CA PRO A 287 13.98 2.41 -9.46
C PRO A 287 13.62 1.87 -8.07
N VAL A 288 14.55 1.95 -7.11
CA VAL A 288 14.34 1.48 -5.74
C VAL A 288 13.33 2.36 -5.00
N ASP A 289 13.44 3.67 -5.16
CA ASP A 289 12.49 4.63 -4.58
C ASP A 289 11.08 4.44 -5.14
N MET A 290 10.98 4.27 -6.46
CA MET A 290 9.70 3.99 -7.13
C MET A 290 9.06 2.70 -6.65
N MET A 291 9.83 1.61 -6.46
CA MET A 291 9.31 0.34 -5.93
C MET A 291 8.74 0.50 -4.52
N VAL A 292 9.42 1.25 -3.67
CA VAL A 292 9.02 1.45 -2.26
C VAL A 292 7.88 2.46 -2.15
N LYS A 293 7.98 3.62 -2.80
CA LYS A 293 6.95 4.68 -2.75
C LYS A 293 5.63 4.23 -3.37
N SER A 294 5.67 3.51 -4.48
CA SER A 294 4.46 2.96 -5.09
C SER A 294 3.76 1.92 -4.20
N GLY A 295 4.47 1.32 -3.25
CA GLY A 295 3.97 0.20 -2.45
C GLY A 295 3.93 -1.14 -3.22
N ALA A 296 4.64 -1.22 -4.35
CA ALA A 296 4.70 -2.44 -5.15
C ALA A 296 5.50 -3.54 -4.44
N ARG A 297 6.70 -3.20 -3.97
CA ARG A 297 7.57 -4.15 -3.25
C ARG A 297 8.57 -3.41 -2.37
N GLY A 298 8.83 -4.02 -1.21
CA GLY A 298 9.79 -3.49 -0.25
C GLY A 298 9.20 -2.42 0.68
N ASN A 299 10.02 -2.01 1.62
CA ASN A 299 9.72 -0.91 2.53
C ASN A 299 11.01 -0.13 2.85
N MET A 300 10.88 1.07 3.40
CA MET A 300 12.02 1.93 3.74
C MET A 300 12.97 1.29 4.74
N MET A 301 12.49 0.42 5.64
CA MET A 301 13.36 -0.29 6.59
C MET A 301 14.29 -1.30 5.87
N GLN A 302 13.82 -1.93 4.79
CA GLN A 302 14.67 -2.83 3.99
C GLN A 302 15.73 -2.04 3.21
N VAL A 303 15.34 -0.90 2.62
CA VAL A 303 16.29 -0.03 1.92
C VAL A 303 17.34 0.53 2.88
N ARG A 304 16.94 0.88 4.12
CA ARG A 304 17.88 1.30 5.17
C ARG A 304 18.96 0.24 5.44
N GLN A 305 18.59 -1.03 5.47
CA GLN A 305 19.58 -2.10 5.66
C GLN A 305 20.51 -2.27 4.44
N LEU A 306 20.04 -1.92 3.25
CA LEU A 306 20.83 -1.97 2.02
C LEU A 306 21.82 -0.82 1.90
N ALA A 307 21.37 0.43 2.15
CA ALA A 307 22.11 1.67 1.89
C ALA A 307 22.50 2.47 3.13
N GLY A 308 21.75 2.37 4.22
CA GLY A 308 21.99 3.11 5.46
C GLY A 308 22.85 2.33 6.45
N MET A 309 22.23 1.83 7.51
CA MET A 309 22.82 0.94 8.49
C MET A 309 21.81 -0.09 8.97
N ARG A 310 22.27 -1.25 9.42
CA ARG A 310 21.39 -2.27 9.96
C ARG A 310 20.86 -1.89 11.35
N GLY A 311 21.70 -1.29 12.19
CA GLY A 311 21.33 -0.85 13.54
C GLY A 311 21.43 -1.95 14.59
N LEU A 312 20.65 -1.83 15.65
CA LEU A 312 20.61 -2.80 16.74
C LEU A 312 19.90 -4.08 16.33
N VAL A 313 20.44 -5.22 16.77
CA VAL A 313 19.88 -6.55 16.52
C VAL A 313 19.65 -7.29 17.83
N ALA A 314 18.70 -8.21 17.84
CA ALA A 314 18.42 -9.05 19.00
C ALA A 314 19.26 -10.34 18.96
N ASN A 315 19.64 -10.82 20.14
CA ASN A 315 20.22 -12.12 20.32
C ASN A 315 19.16 -13.25 20.16
N PRO A 316 19.53 -14.53 20.15
CA PRO A 316 18.57 -15.64 20.05
C PRO A 316 17.53 -15.67 21.17
N LYS A 317 17.82 -15.12 22.35
CA LYS A 317 16.90 -15.04 23.50
C LYS A 317 15.87 -13.91 23.33
N GLY A 318 16.16 -12.92 22.49
CA GLY A 318 15.29 -11.77 22.25
C GLY A 318 15.79 -10.46 22.85
N ASP A 319 16.86 -10.48 23.63
CA ASP A 319 17.45 -9.26 24.18
C ASP A 319 18.21 -8.49 23.10
N ILE A 320 18.18 -7.17 23.16
CA ILE A 320 18.89 -6.30 22.22
C ILE A 320 20.40 -6.34 22.55
N ILE A 321 21.21 -6.57 21.52
CA ILE A 321 22.67 -6.49 21.63
C ILE A 321 23.05 -5.01 21.59
N GLU A 322 23.78 -4.54 22.60
CA GLU A 322 24.15 -3.13 22.76
C GLU A 322 25.08 -2.60 21.66
N ARG A 323 25.74 -3.52 20.94
CA ARG A 323 26.63 -3.16 19.84
C ARG A 323 25.86 -3.08 18.54
N PRO A 324 25.72 -1.88 17.92
CA PRO A 324 25.03 -1.73 16.66
C PRO A 324 25.85 -2.27 15.50
N ILE A 325 25.16 -2.72 14.45
CA ILE A 325 25.76 -2.99 13.15
C ILE A 325 25.72 -1.69 12.35
N LYS A 326 26.87 -1.05 12.21
CA LYS A 326 27.01 0.24 11.51
C LYS A 326 27.07 0.09 10.01
N SER A 327 27.51 -1.08 9.54
CA SER A 327 27.62 -1.42 8.12
C SER A 327 26.23 -1.65 7.49
N ASN A 328 26.15 -1.48 6.19
CA ASN A 328 25.02 -1.89 5.37
C ASN A 328 25.43 -3.06 4.45
N PHE A 329 24.45 -3.62 3.74
CA PHE A 329 24.72 -4.76 2.84
C PHE A 329 25.53 -4.35 1.61
N ARG A 330 25.45 -3.09 1.15
CA ARG A 330 26.21 -2.60 0.02
C ARG A 330 27.70 -2.46 0.32
N GLU A 331 28.02 -1.89 1.49
CA GLU A 331 29.43 -1.72 1.95
C GLU A 331 30.06 -3.05 2.33
N GLY A 332 29.24 -4.01 2.70
CA GLY A 332 29.65 -5.27 3.28
C GLY A 332 29.81 -5.19 4.80
N MET A 333 29.65 -6.31 5.48
CA MET A 333 29.77 -6.43 6.93
C MET A 333 31.10 -7.07 7.32
N SER A 334 31.63 -6.68 8.48
CA SER A 334 32.72 -7.42 9.10
C SER A 334 32.25 -8.84 9.51
N VAL A 335 33.18 -9.76 9.69
CA VAL A 335 32.88 -11.15 10.07
C VAL A 335 32.03 -11.21 11.36
N LEU A 336 32.34 -10.35 12.32
CA LEU A 336 31.62 -10.27 13.59
C LEU A 336 30.20 -9.75 13.40
N GLU A 337 30.03 -8.67 12.63
CA GLU A 337 28.70 -8.10 12.33
C GLU A 337 27.85 -9.09 11.55
N TYR A 338 28.42 -9.79 10.60
CA TYR A 338 27.73 -10.85 9.86
C TYR A 338 27.25 -11.95 10.80
N PHE A 339 28.14 -12.46 11.68
CA PHE A 339 27.77 -13.50 12.64
C PHE A 339 26.64 -13.06 13.56
N ILE A 340 26.71 -11.88 14.14
CA ILE A 340 25.66 -11.31 14.99
C ILE A 340 24.34 -11.21 14.20
N SER A 341 24.41 -10.81 12.94
CA SER A 341 23.23 -10.64 12.09
C SER A 341 22.52 -11.95 11.76
N THR A 342 23.22 -13.09 11.75
CA THR A 342 22.65 -14.40 11.45
C THR A 342 21.68 -14.89 12.53
N HIS A 343 21.81 -14.43 13.76
CA HIS A 343 20.91 -14.82 14.85
C HIS A 343 19.45 -14.43 14.55
N GLY A 344 19.24 -13.19 14.13
CA GLY A 344 17.90 -12.70 13.76
C GLY A 344 17.32 -13.41 12.55
N ALA A 345 18.13 -13.68 11.53
CA ALA A 345 17.70 -14.41 10.35
C ALA A 345 17.28 -15.86 10.68
N ARG A 346 18.10 -16.60 11.44
CA ARG A 346 17.77 -17.97 11.86
C ARG A 346 16.52 -18.02 12.73
N LYS A 347 16.40 -17.10 13.69
CA LYS A 347 15.19 -16.98 14.52
C LYS A 347 13.96 -16.70 13.68
N GLY A 348 14.04 -15.78 12.73
CA GLY A 348 12.93 -15.45 11.82
C GLY A 348 12.48 -16.65 10.98
N LEU A 349 13.40 -17.45 10.44
CA LEU A 349 13.08 -18.67 9.70
C LEU A 349 12.38 -19.72 10.59
N ALA A 350 12.89 -19.95 11.79
CA ALA A 350 12.28 -20.88 12.74
C ALA A 350 10.91 -20.41 13.22
N ASP A 351 10.77 -19.14 13.58
CA ASP A 351 9.50 -18.54 14.01
C ASP A 351 8.44 -18.60 12.90
N THR A 352 8.82 -18.38 11.65
CA THR A 352 7.89 -18.49 10.50
C THR A 352 7.36 -19.91 10.36
N ALA A 353 8.24 -20.92 10.41
CA ALA A 353 7.85 -22.32 10.30
C ALA A 353 6.90 -22.76 11.43
N LEU A 354 7.19 -22.40 12.68
CA LEU A 354 6.37 -22.73 13.84
C LEU A 354 5.03 -21.97 13.82
N ARG A 355 5.06 -20.68 13.53
CA ARG A 355 3.86 -19.83 13.50
C ARG A 355 2.86 -20.25 12.41
N THR A 356 3.34 -20.76 11.31
CA THR A 356 2.48 -21.29 10.24
C THR A 356 1.64 -22.47 10.75
N ALA A 357 2.25 -23.40 11.48
CA ALA A 357 1.53 -24.53 12.08
C ALA A 357 0.51 -24.09 13.13
N ASP A 358 0.90 -23.19 14.03
CA ASP A 358 0.01 -22.67 15.10
C ASP A 358 -1.17 -21.90 14.50
N SER A 359 -0.93 -21.06 13.51
CA SER A 359 -1.99 -20.33 12.78
C SER A 359 -2.94 -21.27 12.08
N GLY A 360 -2.43 -22.31 11.42
CA GLY A 360 -3.25 -23.33 10.75
C GLY A 360 -4.13 -24.11 11.73
N TYR A 361 -3.59 -24.52 12.87
CA TYR A 361 -4.35 -25.20 13.90
C TYR A 361 -5.41 -24.30 14.56
N LEU A 362 -5.07 -23.02 14.82
CA LEU A 362 -6.05 -22.05 15.33
C LEU A 362 -7.20 -21.83 14.34
N THR A 363 -6.87 -21.62 13.08
CA THR A 363 -7.87 -21.41 12.01
C THR A 363 -8.82 -22.61 11.91
N ARG A 364 -8.30 -23.85 11.91
CA ARG A 364 -9.11 -25.04 11.90
C ARG A 364 -10.10 -25.09 13.07
N ARG A 365 -9.62 -24.84 14.30
CA ARG A 365 -10.51 -24.83 15.48
C ARG A 365 -11.59 -23.77 15.40
N LEU A 366 -11.26 -22.56 14.89
CA LEU A 366 -12.23 -21.49 14.70
C LEU A 366 -13.27 -21.86 13.64
N VAL A 367 -12.85 -22.46 12.53
CA VAL A 367 -13.77 -22.96 11.50
C VAL A 367 -14.70 -24.04 12.02
N ASP A 368 -14.19 -25.02 12.78
CA ASP A 368 -15.01 -26.08 13.37
C ASP A 368 -16.10 -25.52 14.31
N VAL A 369 -15.77 -24.50 15.10
CA VAL A 369 -16.74 -23.83 15.97
C VAL A 369 -17.74 -22.96 15.21
N ALA A 370 -17.28 -22.28 14.16
CA ALA A 370 -18.12 -21.38 13.38
C ALA A 370 -18.95 -22.07 12.30
N ALA A 371 -18.68 -23.33 11.95
CA ALA A 371 -19.33 -24.05 10.86
C ALA A 371 -20.86 -24.14 10.99
N GLY A 372 -21.38 -24.13 12.22
CA GLY A 372 -22.82 -24.16 12.49
C GLY A 372 -23.50 -22.79 12.54
N ILE A 373 -22.74 -21.69 12.38
CA ILE A 373 -23.26 -20.34 12.48
C ILE A 373 -23.70 -19.88 11.08
N VAL A 374 -24.95 -19.53 10.93
CA VAL A 374 -25.53 -19.00 9.69
C VAL A 374 -25.84 -17.52 9.89
N VAL A 375 -25.29 -16.68 9.00
CA VAL A 375 -25.64 -15.26 8.96
C VAL A 375 -27.05 -15.12 8.41
N LYS A 376 -27.94 -14.48 9.14
CA LYS A 376 -29.31 -14.22 8.72
C LYS A 376 -29.52 -12.71 8.61
N ASP A 377 -30.22 -12.31 7.55
CA ASP A 377 -30.80 -10.99 7.47
C ASP A 377 -32.13 -11.02 8.23
N LEU A 378 -32.20 -10.30 9.33
CA LEU A 378 -33.38 -10.28 10.21
C LEU A 378 -34.33 -9.11 9.91
N GLY A 379 -34.01 -8.26 8.90
CA GLY A 379 -34.75 -7.02 8.65
C GLY A 379 -34.59 -5.99 9.77
N ASP A 380 -34.89 -4.73 9.50
CA ASP A 380 -34.62 -3.64 10.44
C ASP A 380 -35.67 -3.51 11.59
N GLU A 381 -36.84 -4.13 11.47
CA GLU A 381 -37.97 -3.79 12.28
C GLU A 381 -38.07 -4.47 13.67
N ASN A 382 -37.30 -5.51 13.98
CA ASN A 382 -37.45 -6.31 15.21
C ASN A 382 -36.15 -6.77 15.87
N ILE A 383 -35.05 -6.09 15.68
CA ILE A 383 -33.79 -6.51 16.28
C ILE A 383 -33.56 -5.72 17.59
N ASP A 384 -33.54 -6.45 18.69
CA ASP A 384 -32.98 -5.95 19.95
C ASP A 384 -31.47 -5.86 19.81
N TRP A 385 -31.00 -4.71 19.31
CA TRP A 385 -29.57 -4.46 19.05
C TRP A 385 -28.80 -4.40 20.37
N ARG A 386 -28.24 -5.51 20.77
CA ARG A 386 -27.31 -5.58 21.89
C ARG A 386 -25.95 -5.08 21.45
N GLY A 387 -25.77 -3.79 21.54
CA GLY A 387 -24.49 -3.16 21.28
C GLY A 387 -23.43 -3.46 22.35
N THR A 388 -22.17 -3.36 22.00
CA THR A 388 -21.05 -3.37 22.95
C THR A 388 -20.40 -1.99 22.99
N THR A 389 -20.22 -1.46 24.19
CA THR A 389 -19.52 -0.19 24.38
C THR A 389 -18.01 -0.40 24.21
N LYS A 390 -17.39 0.37 23.34
CA LYS A 390 -15.93 0.40 23.16
C LYS A 390 -15.38 1.70 23.74
N LYS A 391 -14.40 1.58 24.63
CA LYS A 391 -13.73 2.74 25.19
C LYS A 391 -12.70 3.28 24.18
N VAL A 392 -12.75 4.57 23.91
CA VAL A 392 -11.79 5.27 23.06
C VAL A 392 -10.41 5.30 23.71
N MET A 393 -10.37 5.45 25.03
CA MET A 393 -9.14 5.52 25.79
C MET A 393 -8.97 4.32 26.72
N HIS A 394 -7.78 3.76 26.76
CA HIS A 394 -7.35 2.75 27.71
C HIS A 394 -6.07 3.22 28.38
N ASP A 395 -6.06 3.30 29.71
CA ASP A 395 -4.92 3.79 30.51
C ASP A 395 -4.37 5.16 30.07
N GLY A 396 -5.25 6.10 29.73
CA GLY A 396 -4.90 7.47 29.33
C GLY A 396 -4.37 7.61 27.91
N LYS A 397 -4.35 6.53 27.11
CA LYS A 397 -3.96 6.55 25.70
C LYS A 397 -5.12 6.10 24.82
N VAL A 398 -5.21 6.66 23.61
CA VAL A 398 -6.18 6.19 22.60
C VAL A 398 -5.91 4.73 22.29
N SER A 399 -6.96 3.91 22.29
CA SER A 399 -6.85 2.48 22.03
C SER A 399 -6.25 2.26 20.62
N ARG A 400 -5.10 1.58 20.56
CA ARG A 400 -4.39 1.28 19.30
C ARG A 400 -5.24 0.49 18.29
N TYR A 401 -6.23 -0.25 18.79
CA TYR A 401 -7.09 -1.10 17.96
C TYR A 401 -8.50 -0.52 17.78
N LEU A 402 -8.74 0.76 18.15
CA LEU A 402 -10.06 1.35 18.07
C LEU A 402 -10.60 1.32 16.64
N HIS A 403 -9.79 1.77 15.68
CA HIS A 403 -10.18 1.81 14.27
C HIS A 403 -10.56 0.42 13.74
N SER A 404 -9.71 -0.59 13.93
CA SER A 404 -9.99 -1.96 13.47
C SER A 404 -11.18 -2.62 14.17
N THR A 405 -11.53 -2.16 15.37
CA THR A 405 -12.68 -2.68 16.14
C THR A 405 -13.98 -2.02 15.71
N LEU A 406 -13.95 -0.76 15.28
CA LEU A 406 -15.15 0.00 14.87
C LEU A 406 -15.47 -0.16 13.38
N TYR A 407 -14.47 -0.42 12.55
CA TYR A 407 -14.65 -0.52 11.11
C TYR A 407 -15.68 -1.58 10.74
N GLY A 408 -16.65 -1.22 9.89
CA GLY A 408 -17.75 -2.10 9.47
C GLY A 408 -18.82 -2.36 10.56
N ARG A 409 -18.83 -1.60 11.65
CA ARG A 409 -19.86 -1.69 12.70
C ARG A 409 -20.87 -0.57 12.56
N VAL A 410 -22.13 -0.89 12.85
CA VAL A 410 -23.20 0.09 12.91
C VAL A 410 -23.23 0.74 14.31
N LEU A 411 -23.33 2.06 14.36
CA LEU A 411 -23.46 2.79 15.60
C LEU A 411 -24.86 2.59 16.19
N SER A 412 -24.96 2.36 17.49
CA SER A 412 -26.24 2.28 18.17
C SER A 412 -26.84 3.65 18.44
N GLU A 413 -26.01 4.67 18.58
CA GLU A 413 -26.39 6.05 18.88
C GLU A 413 -25.44 7.02 18.15
N ASP A 414 -25.92 8.24 17.91
CA ASP A 414 -25.07 9.29 17.36
C ASP A 414 -23.92 9.64 18.31
N VAL A 415 -22.71 9.71 17.78
CA VAL A 415 -21.57 10.17 18.57
C VAL A 415 -21.55 11.69 18.60
N LYS A 416 -21.78 12.27 19.78
CA LYS A 416 -21.86 13.72 19.98
C LYS A 416 -20.76 14.23 20.92
N VAL A 417 -20.10 15.29 20.49
CA VAL A 417 -19.19 16.08 21.32
C VAL A 417 -19.76 17.50 21.38
N ASP A 418 -19.92 18.05 22.57
CA ASP A 418 -20.51 19.38 22.80
C ASP A 418 -21.88 19.58 22.10
N LYS A 419 -22.72 18.55 22.15
CA LYS A 419 -24.08 18.51 21.53
C LYS A 419 -24.08 18.52 19.98
N LYS A 420 -22.94 18.47 19.32
CA LYS A 420 -22.86 18.32 17.87
C LYS A 420 -22.47 16.88 17.52
N ILE A 421 -23.02 16.35 16.42
CA ILE A 421 -22.59 15.06 15.88
C ILE A 421 -21.16 15.21 15.41
N VAL A 422 -20.30 14.24 15.77
CA VAL A 422 -18.89 14.22 15.35
C VAL A 422 -18.84 14.00 13.85
N GLU A 423 -18.13 14.85 13.16
CA GLU A 423 -17.80 14.75 11.76
C GLU A 423 -16.31 14.40 11.65
N LEU A 424 -15.99 13.39 10.85
CA LEU A 424 -14.61 12.97 10.58
C LEU A 424 -13.96 13.90 9.54
N ASP A 425 -12.64 13.85 9.43
CA ASP A 425 -11.87 14.70 8.50
C ASP A 425 -12.27 14.52 7.03
N ASP A 426 -12.89 13.38 6.69
CA ASP A 426 -13.45 13.06 5.38
C ASP A 426 -14.90 13.53 5.18
N GLY A 427 -15.47 14.28 6.12
CA GLY A 427 -16.84 14.76 6.08
C GLY A 427 -17.90 13.75 6.53
N THR A 428 -17.51 12.52 6.91
CA THR A 428 -18.44 11.48 7.39
C THR A 428 -18.94 11.82 8.77
N LYS A 429 -20.26 11.87 8.95
CA LYS A 429 -20.88 12.09 10.28
C LYS A 429 -21.03 10.76 11.00
N LEU A 430 -20.59 10.71 12.27
CA LEU A 430 -20.79 9.57 13.14
C LEU A 430 -22.22 9.58 13.69
N SER A 431 -23.19 9.31 12.81
CA SER A 431 -24.61 9.18 13.11
C SER A 431 -25.07 7.73 12.95
N LYS A 432 -26.18 7.41 13.61
CA LYS A 432 -26.83 6.10 13.51
C LYS A 432 -27.36 5.87 12.10
#